data_bdb5e657d1ef1ddfa8e5696a6752d3d3
#
_entry.id   bdb5e657d1ef1ddfa8e5696a6752d3d3
#
_cell.length_a   1.000
_cell.length_b   1.000
_cell.length_c   1.000
_cell.angle_alpha   90.00
_cell.angle_beta   90.00
_cell.angle_gamma   90.00
#
_symmetry.space_group_name_H-M   'P 1'
#
loop_
_entity.id
_entity.type
_entity.pdbx_description
1 polymer ?
#
loop_
_entity_poly.entity_id
_entity_poly.type
_entity_poly.pdbx_seq_one_letter_code
_entity_poly.pdbx_strand_id
1 'polypeptide(L)'
;MYALRYHIISISPLLFTANTGDPNMVATLDYIPATSIKGMLAQQYIKKKGLNNSAHKDEKFYRWFLLGELKITNAYITVRKGDRFFRLLPVPQCFQKEKGEGAVGYNLFFQEDFPVKTVAVDGYGLFEDDSLTKTSVKKTLNFHHCRDRKKGVSKEGLIFNYE
;
A
#
# COMPACT_ATOMS: atom_id res chain seq x y z
N MET A 1 -17.41 -13.97 16.31
CA MET A 1 -16.65 -13.04 15.45
C MET A 1 -16.53 -13.69 14.07
N TYR A 2 -16.91 -12.99 13.01
CA TYR A 2 -16.81 -13.51 11.64
C TYR A 2 -15.67 -12.82 10.92
N ALA A 3 -14.89 -13.54 10.13
CA ALA A 3 -13.83 -13.00 9.28
C ALA A 3 -14.17 -13.24 7.80
N LEU A 4 -14.08 -12.19 6.98
CA LEU A 4 -14.29 -12.25 5.55
C LEU A 4 -12.97 -11.98 4.83
N ARG A 5 -12.60 -12.87 3.92
CA ARG A 5 -11.51 -12.62 2.98
C ARG A 5 -12.08 -12.11 1.67
N TYR A 6 -11.45 -11.08 1.10
CA TYR A 6 -11.84 -10.53 -0.19
C TYR A 6 -10.61 -10.15 -1.00
N HIS A 7 -10.78 -10.06 -2.30
CA HIS A 7 -9.77 -9.57 -3.23
C HIS A 7 -10.23 -8.23 -3.81
N ILE A 8 -9.31 -7.28 -3.86
CA ILE A 8 -9.52 -6.01 -4.54
C ILE A 8 -8.76 -6.09 -5.87
N ILE A 9 -9.47 -5.85 -6.97
CA ILE A 9 -8.89 -5.78 -8.30
C ILE A 9 -8.95 -4.32 -8.73
N SER A 10 -7.78 -3.72 -8.89
CA SER A 10 -7.69 -2.37 -9.44
C SER A 10 -7.88 -2.43 -10.95
N ILE A 11 -8.82 -1.65 -11.46
CA ILE A 11 -9.07 -1.50 -12.91
C ILE A 11 -8.42 -0.24 -13.49
N SER A 12 -7.83 0.59 -12.63
CA SER A 12 -7.08 1.80 -12.99
C SER A 12 -5.95 2.01 -11.99
N PRO A 13 -4.93 2.82 -12.34
CA PRO A 13 -3.89 3.20 -11.40
C PRO A 13 -4.48 3.83 -10.13
N LEU A 14 -3.88 3.52 -8.99
CA LEU A 14 -4.27 4.03 -7.68
C LEU A 14 -3.13 4.85 -7.10
N LEU A 15 -3.47 5.96 -6.46
CA LEU A 15 -2.54 6.81 -5.73
C LEU A 15 -3.00 6.91 -4.27
N PHE A 16 -2.20 6.39 -3.36
CA PHE A 16 -2.37 6.59 -1.92
C PHE A 16 -1.14 7.34 -1.41
N THR A 17 -1.28 8.63 -1.27
CA THR A 17 -0.18 9.52 -0.93
C THR A 17 0.58 9.08 0.31
N ALA A 18 1.89 8.87 0.15
CA ALA A 18 2.85 8.76 1.23
C ALA A 18 3.41 10.15 1.54
N ASN A 19 3.69 10.43 2.81
CA ASN A 19 4.36 11.66 3.18
C ASN A 19 5.86 11.54 2.86
N THR A 20 6.31 12.22 1.83
CA THR A 20 7.72 12.22 1.39
C THR A 20 8.54 13.38 1.96
N GLY A 21 7.88 14.35 2.61
CA GLY A 21 8.54 15.58 3.08
C GLY A 21 8.86 16.60 1.97
N ASP A 22 8.74 16.22 0.70
CA ASP A 22 8.93 17.13 -0.45
C ASP A 22 7.56 17.50 -1.03
N PRO A 23 7.20 18.80 -1.05
CA PRO A 23 5.91 19.25 -1.57
C PRO A 23 5.75 19.03 -3.09
N ASN A 24 6.84 18.83 -3.82
CA ASN A 24 6.85 18.61 -5.26
C ASN A 24 6.90 17.12 -5.65
N MET A 25 7.08 16.24 -4.66
CA MET A 25 7.12 14.78 -4.85
C MET A 25 5.99 14.10 -4.10
N VAL A 26 5.08 13.49 -4.83
CA VAL A 26 4.01 12.67 -4.26
C VAL A 26 4.31 11.21 -4.58
N ALA A 27 4.85 10.48 -3.62
CA ALA A 27 5.00 9.04 -3.71
C ALA A 27 3.72 8.34 -3.28
N THR A 28 3.46 7.17 -3.84
CA THR A 28 2.34 6.32 -3.43
C THR A 28 2.77 5.27 -2.41
N LEU A 29 1.84 4.88 -1.54
CA LEU A 29 2.01 3.71 -0.69
C LEU A 29 1.94 2.44 -1.54
N ASP A 30 2.67 1.42 -1.12
CA ASP A 30 2.71 0.10 -1.78
C ASP A 30 1.55 -0.81 -1.37
N TYR A 31 0.58 -0.29 -0.64
CA TYR A 31 -0.59 -1.03 -0.16
C TYR A 31 -1.80 -0.11 -0.11
N ILE A 32 -2.99 -0.69 -0.08
CA ILE A 32 -4.22 0.08 0.11
C ILE A 32 -4.48 0.20 1.62
N PRO A 33 -4.49 1.42 2.18
CA PRO A 33 -4.76 1.62 3.60
C PRO A 33 -6.15 1.12 4.01
N ALA A 34 -6.23 0.49 5.17
CA ALA A 34 -7.50 0.03 5.74
C ALA A 34 -8.52 1.18 5.91
N THR A 35 -8.03 2.38 6.21
CA THR A 35 -8.86 3.60 6.34
C THR A 35 -9.53 3.97 5.02
N SER A 36 -8.82 3.86 3.90
CA SER A 36 -9.35 4.12 2.56
C SER A 36 -10.43 3.09 2.20
N ILE A 37 -10.18 1.81 2.49
CA ILE A 37 -11.17 0.75 2.28
C ILE A 37 -12.40 0.99 3.15
N LYS A 38 -12.18 1.30 4.42
CA LYS A 38 -13.29 1.61 5.36
C LYS A 38 -14.11 2.80 4.90
N GLY A 39 -13.46 3.88 4.43
CA GLY A 39 -14.13 5.06 3.89
C GLY A 39 -14.97 4.74 2.66
N MET A 40 -14.42 3.95 1.72
CA MET A 40 -15.14 3.49 0.54
C MET A 40 -16.39 2.69 0.92
N LEU A 41 -16.29 1.74 1.85
CA LEU A 41 -17.42 0.94 2.31
C LEU A 41 -18.46 1.79 3.04
N ALA A 42 -18.04 2.75 3.87
CA ALA A 42 -18.91 3.69 4.54
C ALA A 42 -19.71 4.53 3.53
N GLN A 43 -19.02 5.06 2.51
CA GLN A 43 -19.66 5.82 1.44
C GLN A 43 -20.70 4.98 0.69
N GLN A 44 -20.35 3.75 0.33
CA GLN A 44 -21.27 2.83 -0.35
C GLN A 44 -22.48 2.50 0.53
N TYR A 45 -22.27 2.31 1.83
CA TYR A 45 -23.37 2.09 2.78
C TYR A 45 -24.32 3.29 2.83
N ILE A 46 -23.78 4.50 2.98
CA ILE A 46 -24.56 5.76 3.00
C ILE A 46 -25.39 5.88 1.72
N LYS A 47 -24.74 5.68 0.57
CA LYS A 47 -25.39 5.76 -0.75
C LYS A 47 -26.50 4.73 -0.88
N LYS A 48 -26.25 3.48 -0.53
CA LYS A 48 -27.21 2.37 -0.63
C LYS A 48 -28.43 2.56 0.27
N LYS A 49 -28.23 3.19 1.43
CA LYS A 49 -29.29 3.45 2.42
C LYS A 49 -29.94 4.82 2.30
N GLY A 50 -29.42 5.71 1.44
CA GLY A 50 -29.92 7.06 1.28
C GLY A 50 -29.78 7.94 2.53
N LEU A 51 -28.74 7.69 3.37
CA LEU A 51 -28.64 8.33 4.70
C LEU A 51 -28.18 9.78 4.64
N ASN A 52 -27.54 10.21 3.54
CA ASN A 52 -27.01 11.57 3.36
C ASN A 52 -26.26 12.07 4.61
N ASN A 53 -26.62 13.27 5.10
CA ASN A 53 -25.99 13.91 6.26
C ASN A 53 -26.40 13.30 7.62
N SER A 54 -27.35 12.35 7.64
CA SER A 54 -27.84 11.71 8.86
C SER A 54 -27.27 10.32 9.12
N ALA A 55 -26.20 9.94 8.42
CA ALA A 55 -25.58 8.61 8.55
C ALA A 55 -25.21 8.24 9.99
N HIS A 56 -24.77 9.22 10.79
CA HIS A 56 -24.42 9.03 12.20
C HIS A 56 -25.60 8.60 13.09
N LYS A 57 -26.86 8.80 12.63
CA LYS A 57 -28.08 8.40 13.33
C LYS A 57 -28.50 6.95 13.01
N ASP A 58 -27.96 6.36 11.94
CA ASP A 58 -28.21 4.95 11.64
C ASP A 58 -27.39 4.08 12.59
N GLU A 59 -28.05 3.23 13.36
CA GLU A 59 -27.42 2.41 14.40
C GLU A 59 -26.30 1.51 13.83
N LYS A 60 -26.56 0.87 12.68
CA LYS A 60 -25.56 -0.02 12.07
C LYS A 60 -24.37 0.74 11.53
N PHE A 61 -24.59 1.90 10.90
CA PHE A 61 -23.52 2.76 10.44
C PHE A 61 -22.65 3.22 11.61
N TYR A 62 -23.27 3.70 12.69
CA TYR A 62 -22.60 4.17 13.89
C TYR A 62 -21.72 3.07 14.51
N ARG A 63 -22.28 1.87 14.72
CA ARG A 63 -21.57 0.73 15.30
C ARG A 63 -20.40 0.28 14.43
N TRP A 64 -20.61 0.12 13.11
CA TRP A 64 -19.60 -0.44 12.21
C TRP A 64 -18.49 0.56 11.90
N PHE A 65 -18.85 1.78 11.57
CA PHE A 65 -17.88 2.75 11.03
C PHE A 65 -17.35 3.75 12.07
N LEU A 66 -18.14 4.12 13.06
CA LEU A 66 -17.76 5.11 14.08
C LEU A 66 -17.27 4.45 15.37
N LEU A 67 -17.98 3.47 15.93
CA LEU A 67 -17.52 2.70 17.10
C LEU A 67 -16.41 1.68 16.77
N GLY A 68 -16.19 1.36 15.49
CA GLY A 68 -15.09 0.50 15.09
C GLY A 68 -15.34 -1.00 15.28
N GLU A 69 -16.58 -1.45 15.35
CA GLU A 69 -16.91 -2.88 15.36
C GLU A 69 -16.46 -3.56 14.06
N LEU A 70 -16.53 -2.84 12.94
CA LEU A 70 -15.97 -3.31 11.66
C LEU A 70 -14.47 -3.05 11.65
N LYS A 71 -13.68 -4.12 11.76
CA LYS A 71 -12.21 -4.08 11.66
C LYS A 71 -11.79 -4.47 10.26
N ILE A 72 -10.97 -3.65 9.64
CA ILE A 72 -10.45 -3.86 8.29
C ILE A 72 -8.92 -3.80 8.36
N THR A 73 -8.24 -4.72 7.68
CA THR A 73 -6.79 -4.70 7.54
C THR A 73 -6.39 -3.96 6.27
N ASN A 74 -5.15 -3.51 6.20
CA ASN A 74 -4.57 -3.06 4.94
C ASN A 74 -4.68 -4.17 3.88
N ALA A 75 -4.87 -3.78 2.62
CA ALA A 75 -4.80 -4.71 1.51
C ALA A 75 -3.41 -4.64 0.88
N TYR A 76 -2.72 -5.76 0.90
CA TYR A 76 -1.40 -5.94 0.31
C TYR A 76 -1.50 -6.64 -1.04
N ILE A 77 -0.46 -6.53 -1.84
CA ILE A 77 -0.39 -7.19 -3.14
C ILE A 77 -0.54 -8.71 -2.98
N THR A 78 -1.05 -9.34 -4.01
CA THR A 78 -1.21 -10.79 -4.07
C THR A 78 -0.51 -11.36 -5.28
N VAL A 79 -0.03 -12.58 -5.17
CA VAL A 79 0.42 -13.38 -6.31
C VAL A 79 -0.55 -14.51 -6.54
N ARG A 80 -0.74 -14.86 -7.80
CA ARG A 80 -1.53 -16.03 -8.19
C ARG A 80 -0.58 -17.18 -8.47
N LYS A 81 -0.81 -18.32 -7.81
CA LYS A 81 -0.15 -19.59 -8.10
C LYS A 81 -1.24 -20.63 -8.41
N GLY A 82 -1.33 -21.04 -9.67
CA GLY A 82 -2.46 -21.85 -10.15
C GLY A 82 -3.79 -21.13 -9.95
N ASP A 83 -4.71 -21.75 -9.25
CA ASP A 83 -6.04 -21.20 -8.94
C ASP A 83 -6.11 -20.48 -7.57
N ARG A 84 -4.99 -20.37 -6.86
CA ARG A 84 -4.94 -19.77 -5.53
C ARG A 84 -4.28 -18.40 -5.56
N PHE A 85 -4.81 -17.49 -4.73
CA PHE A 85 -4.23 -16.19 -4.48
C PHE A 85 -3.56 -16.19 -3.11
N PHE A 86 -2.30 -15.77 -3.08
CA PHE A 86 -1.51 -15.64 -1.86
C PHE A 86 -1.24 -14.18 -1.58
N ARG A 87 -1.64 -13.74 -0.38
CA ARG A 87 -1.33 -12.39 0.09
C ARG A 87 0.14 -12.32 0.47
N LEU A 88 0.85 -11.38 -0.10
CA LEU A 88 2.20 -11.06 0.32
C LEU A 88 2.17 -10.10 1.50
N LEU A 89 3.12 -10.24 2.39
CA LEU A 89 3.29 -9.34 3.53
C LEU A 89 4.61 -8.57 3.37
N PRO A 90 4.71 -7.37 3.99
CA PRO A 90 6.00 -6.70 4.07
C PRO A 90 7.05 -7.64 4.65
N VAL A 91 8.21 -7.72 3.99
CA VAL A 91 9.30 -8.56 4.50
C VAL A 91 9.80 -7.97 5.81
N PRO A 92 9.87 -8.75 6.91
CA PRO A 92 10.40 -8.27 8.18
C PRO A 92 11.86 -7.81 8.04
N GLN A 93 12.22 -6.74 8.72
CA GLN A 93 13.56 -6.16 8.65
C GLN A 93 14.67 -7.07 9.18
N CYS A 94 14.32 -8.12 9.93
CA CYS A 94 15.27 -9.14 10.36
C CYS A 94 15.84 -9.98 9.21
N PHE A 95 15.17 -9.99 8.05
CA PHE A 95 15.72 -10.64 6.87
C PHE A 95 16.68 -9.70 6.15
N GLN A 96 17.91 -10.15 6.03
CA GLN A 96 19.02 -9.41 5.45
C GLN A 96 19.55 -10.11 4.21
N LYS A 97 20.14 -9.34 3.33
CA LYS A 97 20.89 -9.82 2.19
C LYS A 97 22.24 -9.14 2.14
N GLU A 98 23.20 -9.75 1.46
CA GLU A 98 24.47 -9.11 1.16
C GLU A 98 24.23 -7.85 0.31
N LYS A 99 24.99 -6.78 0.61
CA LYS A 99 24.90 -5.54 -0.15
C LYS A 99 25.39 -5.77 -1.58
N GLY A 100 24.51 -5.57 -2.55
CA GLY A 100 24.79 -5.77 -3.98
C GLY A 100 24.23 -7.08 -4.54
N GLU A 101 23.92 -8.07 -3.71
CA GLU A 101 23.31 -9.32 -4.14
C GLU A 101 21.79 -9.34 -3.98
N GLY A 102 21.13 -10.17 -4.79
CA GLY A 102 19.67 -10.27 -4.82
C GLY A 102 19.06 -11.25 -3.82
N ALA A 103 19.81 -12.25 -3.39
CA ALA A 103 19.32 -13.34 -2.54
C ALA A 103 19.20 -12.93 -1.07
N VAL A 104 18.17 -13.45 -0.38
CA VAL A 104 18.06 -13.35 1.07
C VAL A 104 18.94 -14.44 1.68
N GLY A 105 19.95 -14.04 2.45
CA GLY A 105 20.91 -14.99 2.99
C GLY A 105 20.95 -15.06 4.51
N TYR A 106 20.40 -14.05 5.22
CA TYR A 106 20.62 -13.91 6.65
C TYR A 106 19.32 -13.58 7.38
N ASN A 107 19.22 -14.10 8.62
CA ASN A 107 18.15 -13.76 9.54
C ASN A 107 18.76 -13.36 10.88
N LEU A 108 18.56 -12.10 11.27
CA LEU A 108 19.12 -11.50 12.49
C LEU A 108 18.73 -12.22 13.78
N PHE A 109 17.64 -13.01 13.78
CA PHE A 109 17.25 -13.78 14.97
C PHE A 109 18.06 -15.07 15.19
N PHE A 110 18.74 -15.55 14.13
CA PHE A 110 19.43 -16.84 14.17
C PHE A 110 20.94 -16.75 13.88
N GLN A 111 21.41 -15.57 13.51
CA GLN A 111 22.82 -15.33 13.20
C GLN A 111 23.31 -14.10 13.95
N GLU A 112 24.36 -14.27 14.74
CA GLU A 112 25.00 -13.19 15.51
C GLU A 112 26.14 -12.52 14.74
N ASP A 113 26.85 -13.29 13.91
CA ASP A 113 27.98 -12.79 13.12
C ASP A 113 27.70 -12.79 11.62
N PHE A 114 28.00 -11.65 10.98
CA PHE A 114 27.86 -11.45 9.54
C PHE A 114 29.25 -11.22 8.93
N PRO A 115 29.72 -12.12 8.06
CA PRO A 115 31.05 -12.01 7.43
C PRO A 115 31.13 -10.83 6.44
N VAL A 116 29.99 -10.27 6.05
CA VAL A 116 29.86 -9.23 5.03
C VAL A 116 28.87 -8.16 5.45
N LYS A 117 28.95 -6.98 4.81
CA LYS A 117 27.96 -5.92 5.02
C LYS A 117 26.60 -6.35 4.44
N THR A 118 25.60 -6.35 5.30
CA THR A 118 24.22 -6.69 4.93
C THR A 118 23.33 -5.46 4.86
N VAL A 119 22.22 -5.60 4.16
CA VAL A 119 21.14 -4.62 4.06
C VAL A 119 19.79 -5.32 4.24
N ALA A 120 18.82 -4.65 4.80
CA ALA A 120 17.45 -5.18 4.94
C ALA A 120 16.86 -5.53 3.57
N VAL A 121 16.04 -6.58 3.54
CA VAL A 121 15.31 -6.98 2.34
C VAL A 121 14.03 -6.18 2.24
N ASP A 122 13.95 -5.30 1.25
CA ASP A 122 12.75 -4.49 1.00
C ASP A 122 11.68 -5.24 0.22
N GLY A 123 10.43 -4.74 0.30
CA GLY A 123 9.30 -5.17 -0.51
C GLY A 123 8.39 -6.15 0.21
N TYR A 124 7.69 -6.95 -0.57
CA TYR A 124 6.69 -7.91 -0.09
C TYR A 124 7.11 -9.33 -0.43
N GLY A 125 6.88 -10.24 0.48
CA GLY A 125 7.28 -11.61 0.34
C GLY A 125 6.22 -12.62 0.76
N LEU A 126 6.29 -13.78 0.16
CA LEU A 126 5.62 -15.00 0.57
C LEU A 126 6.68 -16.00 1.00
N PHE A 127 6.61 -16.43 2.24
CA PHE A 127 7.44 -17.51 2.74
C PHE A 127 6.71 -18.83 2.50
N GLU A 128 7.34 -19.72 1.77
CA GLU A 128 6.88 -21.08 1.52
C GLU A 128 8.07 -22.02 1.70
N ASP A 129 7.92 -22.96 2.60
CA ASP A 129 9.00 -23.85 3.04
C ASP A 129 10.23 -22.99 3.42
N ASP A 130 11.39 -23.26 2.86
CA ASP A 130 12.62 -22.50 3.13
C ASP A 130 12.90 -21.40 2.09
N SER A 131 11.89 -21.00 1.31
CA SER A 131 12.04 -20.01 0.25
C SER A 131 11.22 -18.75 0.46
N LEU A 132 11.78 -17.61 0.04
CA LEU A 132 11.10 -16.32 0.01
C LEU A 132 10.81 -15.92 -1.44
N THR A 133 9.55 -15.99 -1.85
CA THR A 133 9.12 -15.38 -3.11
C THR A 133 8.88 -13.89 -2.88
N LYS A 134 9.74 -13.05 -3.47
CA LYS A 134 9.68 -11.59 -3.33
C LYS A 134 9.04 -10.94 -4.56
N THR A 135 8.27 -9.87 -4.33
CA THR A 135 7.79 -8.99 -5.40
C THR A 135 7.62 -7.56 -4.89
N SER A 136 7.54 -6.63 -5.81
CA SER A 136 7.27 -5.22 -5.53
C SER A 136 6.05 -4.74 -6.31
N VAL A 137 5.44 -3.66 -5.85
CA VAL A 137 4.37 -2.99 -6.57
C VAL A 137 4.95 -2.25 -7.77
N LYS A 138 4.34 -2.42 -8.94
CA LYS A 138 4.70 -1.61 -10.12
C LYS A 138 4.19 -0.20 -9.93
N LYS A 139 5.07 0.76 -10.12
CA LYS A 139 4.78 2.18 -10.01
C LYS A 139 5.05 2.88 -11.33
N THR A 140 4.30 3.92 -11.61
CA THR A 140 4.47 4.75 -12.80
C THR A 140 4.62 6.19 -12.35
N LEU A 141 5.72 6.81 -12.75
CA LEU A 141 6.01 8.20 -12.43
C LEU A 141 5.44 9.12 -13.53
N ASN A 142 4.59 10.05 -13.14
CA ASN A 142 4.00 11.04 -14.02
C ASN A 142 4.50 12.43 -13.64
N PHE A 143 5.15 13.09 -14.57
CA PHE A 143 5.61 14.45 -14.40
C PHE A 143 4.59 15.45 -14.90
N HIS A 144 4.35 16.47 -14.10
CA HIS A 144 3.48 17.58 -14.43
C HIS A 144 4.23 18.89 -14.26
N HIS A 145 3.87 19.89 -15.06
CA HIS A 145 4.40 21.23 -14.92
C HIS A 145 3.30 22.27 -15.17
N CYS A 146 3.38 23.36 -14.46
CA CYS A 146 2.54 24.52 -14.72
C CYS A 146 3.19 25.40 -15.77
N ARG A 147 2.51 25.60 -16.90
CA ARG A 147 3.00 26.44 -18.00
C ARG A 147 2.56 27.88 -17.84
N ASP A 148 3.49 28.82 -17.97
CA ASP A 148 3.17 30.23 -18.20
C ASP A 148 2.69 30.41 -19.64
N ARG A 149 1.39 30.63 -19.82
CA ARG A 149 0.80 30.74 -21.16
C ARG A 149 1.23 32.01 -21.91
N LYS A 150 1.68 33.06 -21.19
CA LYS A 150 2.14 34.31 -21.81
C LYS A 150 3.56 34.18 -22.32
N LYS A 151 4.42 33.53 -21.52
CA LYS A 151 5.84 33.37 -21.85
C LYS A 151 6.14 32.08 -22.62
N GLY A 152 5.24 31.14 -22.65
CA GLY A 152 5.41 29.85 -23.34
C GLY A 152 6.37 28.88 -22.66
N VAL A 153 6.80 29.18 -21.42
CA VAL A 153 7.77 28.39 -20.63
C VAL A 153 7.12 27.81 -19.38
N SER A 154 7.77 26.82 -18.76
CA SER A 154 7.37 26.33 -17.44
C SER A 154 7.60 27.39 -16.39
N LYS A 155 6.68 27.52 -15.45
CA LYS A 155 6.87 28.37 -14.28
C LYS A 155 7.92 27.75 -13.36
N GLU A 156 8.84 28.57 -12.90
CA GLU A 156 9.88 28.15 -11.95
C GLU A 156 9.27 27.63 -10.65
N GLY A 157 9.81 26.54 -10.13
CA GLY A 157 9.34 25.91 -8.89
C GLY A 157 8.01 25.16 -8.99
N LEU A 158 7.37 25.07 -10.17
CA LEU A 158 6.09 24.43 -10.39
C LEU A 158 6.18 23.18 -11.29
N ILE A 159 7.25 22.42 -11.12
CA ILE A 159 7.38 21.06 -11.65
C ILE A 159 7.09 20.10 -10.49
N PHE A 160 6.15 19.19 -10.69
CA PHE A 160 5.76 18.20 -9.68
C PHE A 160 5.51 16.84 -10.32
N ASN A 161 5.66 15.80 -9.52
CA ASN A 161 5.41 14.44 -9.98
C ASN A 161 4.42 13.72 -9.09
N TYR A 162 3.74 12.73 -9.69
CA TYR A 162 2.96 11.70 -9.00
C TYR A 162 3.53 10.34 -9.38
N GLU A 163 3.71 9.48 -8.38
CA GLU A 163 4.16 8.11 -8.53
C GLU A 163 2.99 7.13 -8.54
#